data_b79ead5b37f5f2880dc31a05223ac3c3
#
_entry.id   b79ead5b37f5f2880dc31a05223ac3c3
#
_cell.length_a   1.000
_cell.length_b   1.000
_cell.length_c   1.000
_cell.angle_alpha   90.00
_cell.angle_beta   90.00
_cell.angle_gamma   90.00
#
_symmetry.space_group_name_H-M   'P 1'
#
loop_
_entity.id
_entity.type
_entity.pdbx_description
1 polymer ?
#
loop_
_entity_poly.entity_id
_entity_poly.type
_entity_poly.pdbx_seq_one_letter_code
_entity_poly.pdbx_strand_id
1 'polypeptide(L)'
;MSIGFQNKYNKIINDKEYMKCVEDVFYSDAVKKMDEFIQHGSTTTLEHCINVSYHSYKIAKFLHLDHKSAARAGLLHDLFLYDWHLQPKGDPLFQKHGFTHPQKALENANKYFTLNDKEKDIIEKHMWPLTLRKVPKYKESFLISFVDKYTSTSETVVPVAKRAANYAMLFVMMFASVFR
;
A
#
# COMPACT_ATOMS: atom_id res chain seq x y z
N MET A 1 -11.48 4.75 -13.08
CA MET A 1 -10.36 3.80 -13.22
C MET A 1 -10.12 3.55 -14.71
N SER A 2 -8.88 3.66 -15.16
CA SER A 2 -8.51 3.48 -16.58
C SER A 2 -8.60 2.01 -17.02
N ILE A 3 -8.69 1.74 -18.34
CA ILE A 3 -8.66 0.38 -18.91
C ILE A 3 -7.36 -0.34 -18.50
N GLY A 4 -6.24 0.37 -18.46
CA GLY A 4 -4.94 -0.19 -18.01
C GLY A 4 -4.96 -0.66 -16.56
N PHE A 5 -5.61 0.10 -15.68
CA PHE A 5 -5.80 -0.26 -14.27
C PHE A 5 -6.67 -1.53 -14.14
N GLN A 6 -7.79 -1.61 -14.87
CA GLN A 6 -8.66 -2.78 -14.85
C GLN A 6 -7.93 -4.05 -15.31
N ASN A 7 -7.14 -3.96 -16.38
CA ASN A 7 -6.35 -5.09 -16.88
C ASN A 7 -5.29 -5.55 -15.86
N LYS A 8 -4.60 -4.61 -15.20
CA LYS A 8 -3.56 -4.89 -14.18
C LYS A 8 -4.14 -5.60 -12.96
N TYR A 9 -5.32 -5.18 -12.50
CA TYR A 9 -5.97 -5.68 -11.29
C TYR A 9 -7.15 -6.64 -11.56
N ASN A 10 -7.31 -7.11 -12.79
CA ASN A 10 -8.43 -7.96 -13.20
C ASN A 10 -8.62 -9.19 -12.30
N LYS A 11 -7.52 -9.85 -11.92
CA LYS A 11 -7.56 -11.01 -11.02
C LYS A 11 -8.10 -10.65 -9.63
N ILE A 12 -7.74 -9.48 -9.12
CA ILE A 12 -8.16 -8.99 -7.80
C ILE A 12 -9.64 -8.57 -7.83
N ILE A 13 -10.03 -7.81 -8.85
CA ILE A 13 -11.41 -7.31 -9.02
C ILE A 13 -12.39 -8.46 -9.26
N ASN A 14 -11.95 -9.54 -9.89
CA ASN A 14 -12.79 -10.73 -10.13
C ASN A 14 -12.80 -11.73 -8.96
N ASP A 15 -12.02 -11.52 -7.90
CA ASP A 15 -12.13 -12.30 -6.65
C ASP A 15 -13.38 -11.82 -5.89
N LYS A 16 -14.51 -12.48 -6.12
CA LYS A 16 -15.82 -12.11 -5.56
C LYS A 16 -15.83 -12.11 -4.03
N GLU A 17 -15.07 -12.99 -3.39
CA GLU A 17 -15.03 -13.04 -1.92
C GLU A 17 -14.23 -11.88 -1.36
N TYR A 18 -13.11 -11.51 -1.98
CA TYR A 18 -12.36 -10.32 -1.62
C TYR A 18 -13.20 -9.07 -1.84
N MET A 19 -13.85 -8.93 -3.01
CA MET A 19 -14.66 -7.76 -3.32
C MET A 19 -15.81 -7.56 -2.32
N LYS A 20 -16.46 -8.63 -1.84
CA LYS A 20 -17.46 -8.54 -0.76
C LYS A 20 -16.90 -7.93 0.54
N CYS A 21 -15.59 -8.02 0.77
CA CYS A 21 -14.97 -7.42 1.95
C CYS A 21 -14.73 -5.92 1.81
N VAL A 22 -14.54 -5.41 0.58
CA VAL A 22 -14.05 -4.05 0.31
C VAL A 22 -14.96 -3.22 -0.59
N GLU A 23 -16.06 -3.76 -1.13
CA GLU A 23 -16.90 -3.08 -2.14
C GLU A 23 -17.45 -1.73 -1.66
N ASP A 24 -17.76 -1.61 -0.38
CA ASP A 24 -18.27 -0.40 0.24
C ASP A 24 -17.25 0.76 0.25
N VAL A 25 -15.96 0.45 0.17
CA VAL A 25 -14.88 1.44 0.16
C VAL A 25 -14.17 1.53 -1.19
N PHE A 26 -14.06 0.41 -1.92
CA PHE A 26 -13.24 0.30 -3.13
C PHE A 26 -13.62 1.28 -4.24
N TYR A 27 -14.92 1.50 -4.43
CA TYR A 27 -15.44 2.38 -5.49
C TYR A 27 -15.72 3.81 -5.02
N SER A 28 -15.40 4.16 -3.78
CA SER A 28 -15.60 5.51 -3.26
C SER A 28 -14.66 6.51 -3.93
N ASP A 29 -15.10 7.77 -4.02
CA ASP A 29 -14.29 8.83 -4.61
C ASP A 29 -13.04 9.13 -3.77
N ALA A 30 -13.11 8.96 -2.44
CA ALA A 30 -11.97 9.13 -1.55
C ALA A 30 -10.86 8.11 -1.86
N VAL A 31 -11.21 6.83 -2.08
CA VAL A 31 -10.25 5.78 -2.44
C VAL A 31 -9.73 5.97 -3.87
N LYS A 32 -10.60 6.30 -4.84
CA LYS A 32 -10.16 6.60 -6.21
C LYS A 32 -9.16 7.75 -6.28
N LYS A 33 -9.32 8.76 -5.43
CA LYS A 33 -8.41 9.91 -5.37
C LYS A 33 -6.98 9.54 -4.98
N MET A 34 -6.76 8.41 -4.31
CA MET A 34 -5.42 7.91 -3.98
C MET A 34 -4.59 7.59 -5.23
N ASP A 35 -5.22 7.43 -6.41
CA ASP A 35 -4.54 7.22 -7.68
C ASP A 35 -3.80 8.47 -8.21
N GLU A 36 -4.11 9.64 -7.65
CA GLU A 36 -3.45 10.91 -8.00
C GLU A 36 -2.07 11.07 -7.34
N PHE A 37 -1.76 10.27 -6.31
CA PHE A 37 -0.55 10.40 -5.50
C PHE A 37 0.39 9.21 -5.69
N ILE A 38 1.68 9.50 -5.89
CA ILE A 38 2.72 8.46 -5.98
C ILE A 38 3.11 8.02 -4.57
N GLN A 39 3.15 6.70 -4.36
CA GLN A 39 3.60 6.10 -3.10
C GLN A 39 5.08 5.73 -3.16
N HIS A 40 5.46 4.86 -4.11
CA HIS A 40 6.82 4.38 -4.29
C HIS A 40 7.14 4.23 -5.77
N GLY A 41 8.26 4.83 -6.23
CA GLY A 41 8.73 4.70 -7.61
C GLY A 41 7.71 5.20 -8.63
N SER A 42 7.02 4.31 -9.32
CA SER A 42 5.91 4.60 -10.25
C SER A 42 4.56 4.07 -9.76
N THR A 43 4.50 3.52 -8.54
CA THR A 43 3.29 2.93 -7.97
C THR A 43 2.49 4.03 -7.27
N THR A 44 1.20 4.16 -7.61
CA THR A 44 0.31 5.10 -6.93
C THR A 44 -0.08 4.60 -5.54
N THR A 45 -0.54 5.49 -4.67
CA THR A 45 -1.02 5.13 -3.33
C THR A 45 -2.20 4.14 -3.42
N LEU A 46 -3.09 4.29 -4.42
CA LEU A 46 -4.17 3.35 -4.66
C LEU A 46 -3.65 1.95 -5.02
N GLU A 47 -2.71 1.87 -5.96
CA GLU A 47 -2.11 0.61 -6.39
C GLU A 47 -1.43 -0.12 -5.22
N HIS A 48 -0.65 0.62 -4.42
CA HIS A 48 -0.02 0.11 -3.21
C HIS A 48 -1.05 -0.45 -2.24
N CYS A 49 -2.07 0.33 -1.90
CA CYS A 49 -3.12 -0.09 -0.96
C CYS A 49 -3.93 -1.30 -1.45
N ILE A 50 -4.19 -1.43 -2.75
CA ILE A 50 -4.83 -2.63 -3.32
C ILE A 50 -3.94 -3.86 -3.11
N ASN A 51 -2.64 -3.75 -3.37
CA ASN A 51 -1.69 -4.85 -3.17
C ASN A 51 -1.62 -5.27 -1.70
N VAL A 52 -1.47 -4.31 -0.78
CA VAL A 52 -1.45 -4.57 0.68
C VAL A 52 -2.76 -5.21 1.13
N SER A 53 -3.89 -4.65 0.73
CA SER A 53 -5.24 -5.15 1.03
C SER A 53 -5.42 -6.61 0.60
N TYR A 54 -5.14 -6.90 -0.67
CA TYR A 54 -5.35 -8.24 -1.23
C TYR A 54 -4.41 -9.29 -0.63
N HIS A 55 -3.12 -8.98 -0.47
CA HIS A 55 -2.18 -9.89 0.17
C HIS A 55 -2.58 -10.17 1.61
N SER A 56 -2.94 -9.14 2.36
CA SER A 56 -3.39 -9.29 3.75
C SER A 56 -4.68 -10.09 3.87
N TYR A 57 -5.63 -9.88 2.96
CA TYR A 57 -6.84 -10.70 2.85
C TYR A 57 -6.49 -12.19 2.68
N LYS A 58 -5.61 -12.52 1.73
CA LYS A 58 -5.24 -13.92 1.45
C LYS A 58 -4.56 -14.57 2.64
N ILE A 59 -3.61 -13.86 3.28
CA ILE A 59 -2.88 -14.38 4.44
C ILE A 59 -3.81 -14.48 5.66
N ALA A 60 -4.63 -13.46 5.93
CA ALA A 60 -5.57 -13.49 7.05
C ALA A 60 -6.58 -14.63 6.90
N LYS A 61 -7.10 -14.87 5.68
CA LYS A 61 -8.00 -15.98 5.38
C LYS A 61 -7.31 -17.32 5.64
N PHE A 62 -6.08 -17.50 5.18
CA PHE A 62 -5.29 -18.72 5.41
C PHE A 62 -5.01 -18.97 6.91
N LEU A 63 -4.74 -17.89 7.67
CA LEU A 63 -4.47 -17.96 9.10
C LEU A 63 -5.75 -17.98 9.98
N HIS A 64 -6.94 -18.04 9.38
CA HIS A 64 -8.24 -17.95 10.08
C HIS A 64 -8.38 -16.70 10.96
N LEU A 65 -7.78 -15.57 10.53
CA LEU A 65 -7.95 -14.25 11.13
C LEU A 65 -9.15 -13.53 10.51
N ASP A 66 -9.46 -12.35 11.03
CA ASP A 66 -10.50 -11.48 10.46
C ASP A 66 -10.04 -10.89 9.13
N HIS A 67 -10.19 -11.67 8.07
CA HIS A 67 -9.78 -11.29 6.71
C HIS A 67 -10.61 -10.14 6.13
N LYS A 68 -11.84 -9.90 6.62
CA LYS A 68 -12.66 -8.76 6.19
C LYS A 68 -12.06 -7.45 6.70
N SER A 69 -11.79 -7.36 8.01
CA SER A 69 -11.14 -6.16 8.58
C SER A 69 -9.73 -5.96 8.02
N ALA A 70 -8.96 -7.05 7.81
CA ALA A 70 -7.63 -6.95 7.20
C ALA A 70 -7.69 -6.41 5.75
N ALA A 71 -8.62 -6.91 4.92
CA ALA A 71 -8.80 -6.42 3.56
C ALA A 71 -9.19 -4.95 3.53
N ARG A 72 -10.22 -4.60 4.28
CA ARG A 72 -10.82 -3.28 4.27
C ARG A 72 -9.87 -2.22 4.85
N ALA A 73 -9.27 -2.48 6.00
CA ALA A 73 -8.28 -1.59 6.59
C ALA A 73 -6.98 -1.53 5.79
N GLY A 74 -6.54 -2.64 5.17
CA GLY A 74 -5.41 -2.65 4.26
C GLY A 74 -5.63 -1.77 3.02
N LEU A 75 -6.87 -1.62 2.53
CA LEU A 75 -7.19 -0.69 1.44
C LEU A 75 -7.18 0.79 1.91
N LEU A 76 -7.42 1.04 3.19
CA LEU A 76 -7.56 2.38 3.75
C LEU A 76 -6.33 2.87 4.54
N HIS A 77 -5.30 2.02 4.76
CA HIS A 77 -4.21 2.32 5.69
C HIS A 77 -3.42 3.58 5.32
N ASP A 78 -3.34 3.90 4.02
CA ASP A 78 -2.65 5.06 3.49
C ASP A 78 -3.60 6.10 2.86
N LEU A 79 -4.81 6.24 3.37
CA LEU A 79 -5.79 7.24 2.90
C LEU A 79 -5.44 8.66 3.37
N PHE A 80 -4.21 9.13 3.14
CA PHE A 80 -3.75 10.46 3.58
C PHE A 80 -4.11 11.60 2.60
N LEU A 81 -4.35 11.34 1.30
CA LEU A 81 -4.89 12.25 0.27
C LEU A 81 -4.07 13.54 0.04
N TYR A 82 -2.75 13.46 0.06
CA TYR A 82 -1.83 14.54 -0.29
C TYR A 82 -0.51 13.99 -0.88
N ASP A 83 0.20 14.83 -1.64
CA ASP A 83 1.54 14.46 -2.14
C ASP A 83 2.59 14.68 -1.03
N TRP A 84 3.06 13.59 -0.42
CA TRP A 84 4.05 13.63 0.64
C TRP A 84 5.47 14.00 0.16
N HIS A 85 5.74 13.91 -1.15
CA HIS A 85 7.03 14.30 -1.73
C HIS A 85 7.23 15.82 -1.72
N LEU A 86 6.14 16.58 -1.63
CA LEU A 86 6.15 18.05 -1.55
C LEU A 86 6.36 18.56 -0.12
N GLN A 87 6.50 17.69 0.88
CA GLN A 87 6.74 18.12 2.26
C GLN A 87 8.11 18.81 2.39
N PRO A 88 8.22 19.89 3.21
CA PRO A 88 9.46 20.62 3.42
C PRO A 88 10.59 19.70 3.92
N LYS A 89 11.77 19.84 3.32
CA LYS A 89 12.99 19.16 3.80
C LYS A 89 13.47 19.92 5.03
N GLY A 90 13.52 19.31 6.17
CA GLY A 90 14.02 19.93 7.41
C GLY A 90 13.05 19.89 8.58
N ASP A 91 11.84 19.40 8.35
CA ASP A 91 10.89 19.18 9.45
C ASP A 91 11.47 18.25 10.51
N PRO A 92 11.14 18.47 11.81
CA PRO A 92 11.49 17.55 12.87
C PRO A 92 11.07 16.12 12.54
N LEU A 93 11.88 15.13 12.97
CA LEU A 93 11.67 13.72 12.64
C LEU A 93 10.23 13.25 12.84
N PHE A 94 9.59 13.68 13.96
CA PHE A 94 8.22 13.28 14.31
C PHE A 94 7.12 13.99 13.49
N GLN A 95 7.47 15.01 12.69
CA GLN A 95 6.57 15.68 11.74
C GLN A 95 6.69 15.12 10.33
N LYS A 96 7.68 14.26 10.08
CA LYS A 96 7.85 13.62 8.76
C LYS A 96 6.69 12.68 8.46
N HIS A 97 6.39 12.56 7.18
CA HIS A 97 5.31 11.74 6.64
C HIS A 97 5.21 10.36 7.31
N GLY A 98 6.33 9.62 7.44
CA GLY A 98 6.34 8.29 8.06
C GLY A 98 5.79 8.21 9.47
N PHE A 99 5.76 9.32 10.23
CA PHE A 99 5.22 9.38 11.58
C PHE A 99 3.80 9.95 11.66
N THR A 100 3.40 10.75 10.67
CA THR A 100 2.14 11.54 10.71
C THR A 100 1.04 10.97 9.82
N HIS A 101 1.39 10.29 8.71
CA HIS A 101 0.38 9.81 7.76
C HIS A 101 -0.60 8.78 8.35
N PRO A 102 -0.21 7.88 9.31
CA PRO A 102 -1.20 6.94 9.85
C PRO A 102 -2.36 7.64 10.55
N GLN A 103 -2.05 8.70 11.28
CA GLN A 103 -3.08 9.51 11.94
C GLN A 103 -3.95 10.24 10.92
N LYS A 104 -3.34 10.80 9.88
CA LYS A 104 -4.06 11.48 8.80
C LYS A 104 -4.94 10.52 8.00
N ALA A 105 -4.43 9.32 7.72
CA ALA A 105 -5.21 8.26 7.06
C ALA A 105 -6.41 7.84 7.91
N LEU A 106 -6.23 7.68 9.22
CA LEU A 106 -7.32 7.35 10.16
C LEU A 106 -8.38 8.46 10.21
N GLU A 107 -7.96 9.73 10.27
CA GLU A 107 -8.87 10.89 10.25
C GLU A 107 -9.72 10.89 8.98
N ASN A 108 -9.09 10.71 7.81
CA ASN A 108 -9.79 10.65 6.53
C ASN A 108 -10.70 9.41 6.47
N ALA A 109 -10.24 8.24 6.88
CA ALA A 109 -11.04 7.03 6.86
C ALA A 109 -12.29 7.15 7.75
N ASN A 110 -12.16 7.71 8.95
CA ASN A 110 -13.31 7.98 9.83
C ASN A 110 -14.28 9.04 9.25
N LYS A 111 -13.80 9.98 8.44
CA LYS A 111 -14.64 11.00 7.79
C LYS A 111 -15.53 10.40 6.70
N TYR A 112 -15.04 9.41 5.97
CA TYR A 112 -15.74 8.87 4.81
C TYR A 112 -16.42 7.53 5.08
N PHE A 113 -15.96 6.77 6.09
CA PHE A 113 -16.41 5.39 6.33
C PHE A 113 -16.66 5.11 7.81
N THR A 114 -17.59 4.18 8.08
CA THR A 114 -17.74 3.61 9.42
C THR A 114 -16.72 2.50 9.61
N LEU A 115 -15.81 2.66 10.59
CA LEU A 115 -14.75 1.73 10.91
C LEU A 115 -15.03 1.04 12.25
N ASN A 116 -14.73 -0.27 12.32
CA ASN A 116 -14.67 -0.98 13.59
C ASN A 116 -13.33 -0.71 14.32
N ASP A 117 -13.22 -1.13 15.59
CA ASP A 117 -12.03 -0.85 16.42
C ASP A 117 -10.76 -1.52 15.88
N LYS A 118 -10.89 -2.70 15.26
CA LYS A 118 -9.77 -3.40 14.64
C LYS A 118 -9.26 -2.66 13.40
N GLU A 119 -10.14 -2.18 12.54
CA GLU A 119 -9.80 -1.37 11.37
C GLU A 119 -9.09 -0.07 11.77
N LYS A 120 -9.58 0.60 12.83
CA LYS A 120 -8.92 1.80 13.37
C LYS A 120 -7.51 1.50 13.89
N ASP A 121 -7.35 0.41 14.65
CA ASP A 121 -6.05 -0.01 15.16
C ASP A 121 -5.06 -0.35 14.04
N ILE A 122 -5.53 -1.04 12.99
CA ILE A 122 -4.74 -1.35 11.80
C ILE A 122 -4.24 -0.06 11.14
N ILE A 123 -5.14 0.87 10.82
CA ILE A 123 -4.81 2.10 10.10
C ILE A 123 -3.86 2.97 10.95
N GLU A 124 -4.16 3.14 12.25
CA GLU A 124 -3.35 3.99 13.11
C GLU A 124 -1.93 3.44 13.36
N LYS A 125 -1.77 2.11 13.33
CA LYS A 125 -0.55 1.48 13.85
C LYS A 125 0.25 0.70 12.80
N HIS A 126 -0.11 0.78 11.51
CA HIS A 126 0.58 0.03 10.46
C HIS A 126 2.07 0.39 10.34
N MET A 127 2.49 1.58 10.79
CA MET A 127 3.91 1.98 10.76
C MET A 127 4.76 1.38 11.88
N TRP A 128 4.19 0.52 12.75
CA TRP A 128 5.01 -0.22 13.70
C TRP A 128 6.03 -1.12 12.95
N PRO A 129 7.31 -1.24 13.41
CA PRO A 129 7.89 -0.71 14.64
C PRO A 129 8.49 0.71 14.53
N LEU A 130 8.38 1.41 13.40
CA LEU A 130 8.88 2.78 13.29
C LEU A 130 8.27 3.68 14.38
N THR A 131 6.98 3.52 14.63
CA THR A 131 6.25 4.20 15.71
C THR A 131 6.19 3.32 16.96
N LEU A 132 7.31 3.15 17.66
CA LEU A 132 7.47 2.21 18.80
C LEU A 132 6.39 2.33 19.87
N ARG A 133 5.89 3.56 20.14
CA ARG A 133 4.86 3.79 21.17
C ARG A 133 3.47 3.35 20.75
N LYS A 134 3.23 3.16 19.45
CA LYS A 134 1.93 2.74 18.90
C LYS A 134 1.95 1.24 18.58
N VAL A 135 2.06 0.40 19.62
CA VAL A 135 2.09 -1.05 19.46
C VAL A 135 0.73 -1.56 18.93
N PRO A 136 0.69 -2.37 17.87
CA PRO A 136 -0.52 -3.03 17.40
C PRO A 136 -1.22 -3.84 18.50
N LYS A 137 -2.55 -3.79 18.53
CA LYS A 137 -3.36 -4.53 19.51
C LYS A 137 -3.86 -5.86 18.96
N TYR A 138 -4.09 -5.94 17.65
CA TYR A 138 -4.66 -7.11 16.99
C TYR A 138 -3.63 -7.81 16.10
N LYS A 139 -3.80 -9.13 15.89
CA LYS A 139 -2.93 -9.92 15.00
C LYS A 139 -2.96 -9.39 13.56
N GLU A 140 -4.12 -8.93 13.12
CA GLU A 140 -4.32 -8.32 11.81
C GLU A 140 -3.55 -7.01 11.66
N SER A 141 -3.38 -6.24 12.73
CA SER A 141 -2.57 -5.00 12.70
C SER A 141 -1.09 -5.31 12.52
N PHE A 142 -0.56 -6.36 13.17
CA PHE A 142 0.80 -6.84 12.90
C PHE A 142 0.93 -7.36 11.46
N LEU A 143 -0.05 -8.13 10.99
CA LEU A 143 -0.05 -8.65 9.62
C LEU A 143 0.05 -7.51 8.60
N ILE A 144 -0.80 -6.48 8.71
CA ILE A 144 -0.76 -5.34 7.80
C ILE A 144 0.60 -4.63 7.88
N SER A 145 1.15 -4.39 9.07
CA SER A 145 2.47 -3.78 9.23
C SER A 145 3.57 -4.53 8.48
N PHE A 146 3.55 -5.87 8.47
CA PHE A 146 4.51 -6.68 7.74
C PHE A 146 4.26 -6.68 6.23
N VAL A 147 3.00 -6.86 5.81
CA VAL A 147 2.63 -6.90 4.40
C VAL A 147 2.91 -5.57 3.73
N ASP A 148 2.61 -4.45 4.38
CA ASP A 148 2.93 -3.11 3.91
C ASP A 148 4.43 -2.95 3.63
N LYS A 149 5.28 -3.28 4.59
CA LYS A 149 6.75 -3.18 4.44
C LYS A 149 7.30 -4.10 3.35
N TYR A 150 6.78 -5.33 3.27
CA TYR A 150 7.14 -6.26 2.19
C TYR A 150 6.74 -5.68 0.82
N THR A 151 5.51 -5.18 0.69
CA THR A 151 4.99 -4.61 -0.55
C THR A 151 5.79 -3.36 -0.96
N SER A 152 6.01 -2.42 -0.03
CA SER A 152 6.81 -1.21 -0.26
C SER A 152 8.23 -1.54 -0.72
N THR A 153 8.86 -2.53 -0.08
CA THR A 153 10.21 -2.99 -0.46
C THR A 153 10.21 -3.58 -1.86
N SER A 154 9.23 -4.44 -2.19
CA SER A 154 9.13 -5.06 -3.51
C SER A 154 8.86 -4.03 -4.62
N GLU A 155 8.01 -3.05 -4.37
CA GLU A 155 7.68 -1.96 -5.30
C GLU A 155 8.88 -1.05 -5.58
N THR A 156 9.78 -0.89 -4.61
CA THR A 156 10.99 -0.07 -4.74
C THR A 156 12.16 -0.85 -5.35
N VAL A 157 12.44 -2.05 -4.86
CA VAL A 157 13.66 -2.81 -5.21
C VAL A 157 13.54 -3.52 -6.56
N VAL A 158 12.40 -4.13 -6.85
CA VAL A 158 12.20 -4.91 -8.08
C VAL A 158 12.37 -4.06 -9.35
N PRO A 159 11.80 -2.85 -9.46
CA PRO A 159 12.03 -2.00 -10.64
C PRO A 159 13.49 -1.60 -10.80
N VAL A 160 14.20 -1.31 -9.70
CA VAL A 160 15.63 -0.97 -9.72
C VAL A 160 16.46 -2.15 -10.20
N ALA A 161 16.22 -3.35 -9.66
CA ALA A 161 16.91 -4.57 -10.07
C ALA A 161 16.66 -4.90 -11.55
N LYS A 162 15.41 -4.76 -12.04
CA LYS A 162 15.10 -4.94 -13.47
C LYS A 162 15.82 -3.95 -14.35
N ARG A 163 15.88 -2.66 -13.97
CA ARG A 163 16.63 -1.64 -14.72
C ARG A 163 18.11 -1.98 -14.77
N ALA A 164 18.71 -2.34 -13.63
CA ALA A 164 20.12 -2.74 -13.57
C ALA A 164 20.42 -3.95 -14.45
N ALA A 165 19.57 -4.98 -14.44
CA ALA A 165 19.69 -6.15 -15.31
C ALA A 165 19.59 -5.77 -16.80
N ASN A 166 18.65 -4.87 -17.18
CA ASN A 166 18.53 -4.39 -18.55
C ASN A 166 19.77 -3.60 -19.00
N TYR A 167 20.34 -2.73 -18.16
CA TYR A 167 21.58 -2.02 -18.49
C TYR A 167 22.76 -2.97 -18.63
N ALA A 168 22.90 -3.98 -17.75
CA ALA A 168 23.94 -5.00 -17.87
C ALA A 168 23.81 -5.78 -19.18
N MET A 169 22.60 -6.17 -19.57
CA MET A 169 22.32 -6.86 -20.84
C MET A 169 22.66 -5.98 -22.04
N LEU A 170 22.26 -4.70 -22.04
CA LEU A 170 22.61 -3.75 -23.10
C LEU A 170 24.12 -3.57 -23.21
N PHE A 171 24.84 -3.47 -22.09
CA PHE A 171 26.30 -3.38 -22.07
C PHE A 171 26.95 -4.61 -22.71
N VAL A 172 26.50 -5.82 -22.35
CA VAL A 172 26.99 -7.07 -22.95
C VAL A 172 26.72 -7.11 -24.46
N MET A 173 25.53 -6.69 -24.92
CA MET A 173 25.19 -6.64 -26.34
C MET A 173 26.06 -5.63 -27.11
N MET A 174 26.31 -4.43 -26.55
CA MET A 174 27.21 -3.45 -27.14
C MET A 174 28.63 -3.99 -27.23
N PHE A 175 29.16 -4.63 -26.18
CA PHE A 175 30.49 -5.21 -26.17
C PHE A 175 30.62 -6.33 -27.24
N ALA A 176 29.64 -7.21 -27.33
CA ALA A 176 29.59 -8.28 -28.33
C ALA A 176 29.55 -7.75 -29.78
N SER A 177 28.98 -6.56 -30.02
CA SER A 177 28.92 -5.94 -31.36
C SER A 177 30.28 -5.32 -31.80
N VAL A 178 31.13 -4.96 -30.86
CA VAL A 178 32.46 -4.37 -31.14
C VAL A 178 33.49 -5.44 -31.55
N PHE A 179 33.27 -6.68 -31.14
CA PHE A 179 34.20 -7.81 -31.42
C PHE A 179 33.68 -8.75 -32.55
N ARG A 180 32.74 -8.30 -33.34
CA ARG A 180 32.31 -8.93 -34.61
C ARG A 180 32.87 -8.16 -35.80
#